data_9733ffe4d0a5d9fdd63e2e00a78bbdff
#
_entry.id   9733ffe4d0a5d9fdd63e2e00a78bbdff
#
_cell.length_a   1.000
_cell.length_b   1.000
_cell.length_c   1.000
_cell.angle_alpha   90.00
_cell.angle_beta   90.00
_cell.angle_gamma   90.00
#
_symmetry.space_group_name_H-M   'P 1'
#
loop_
_entity.id
_entity.type
_entity.pdbx_description
1 polymer ?
#
loop_
_entity_poly.entity_id
_entity_poly.type
_entity_poly.pdbx_seq_one_letter_code
_entity_poly.pdbx_strand_id
1 'polypeptide(L)'
;MKMKKLGALLLAGGMTMSTLLTGCGNGASGSSAGGNASQTESGSNGERKKITILMRASETSAKYIIMKKLLTDFSEEKGLEPPEFELISGDADYVTKLQLYINSNTLPDIYGCANGALSAAAKDIGGIVNIGDELERVGKKDDMNAAVYDFFKDKDDGNVYLFPEALNCEFFFYRKDIFEKYNLEAPTTWNEFLDTCKTLKDNGEIPLIVAGKENWQLMRYLSFAPWRMTKDQFIMDYIDQKATFSENAAAKEGADLLYTLGTEGYFQGGFLSTDYTAATDLFFGGNGAMWYSGSGQITQASEMYKNGQLGFFAVPDVDGQENMETNVPIHGGFGTAFNAKTYDDTMKEFFEYMCNHYSEGCYNDAQVFSPFNDEMPEGLDQLFYDLQPLFENATDAWVSWDDKLDSATLTNIVDEQQKLAQGKETPEEFEAAADQFIINNSK
;
A
#
# COMPACT_ATOMS: atom_id res chain seq x y z
N MET A 1 -52.70 -8.40 -26.29
CA MET A 1 -52.82 -8.72 -27.75
C MET A 1 -51.44 -9.03 -28.28
N LYS A 2 -51.29 -10.30 -28.68
CA LYS A 2 -50.24 -10.94 -29.54
C LYS A 2 -48.76 -10.87 -29.12
N MET A 3 -48.33 -12.02 -28.57
CA MET A 3 -46.98 -12.63 -28.65
C MET A 3 -46.44 -12.63 -30.08
N LYS A 4 -45.11 -12.52 -30.23
CA LYS A 4 -44.36 -13.28 -31.24
C LYS A 4 -42.99 -13.71 -30.68
N LYS A 5 -42.83 -15.02 -30.59
CA LYS A 5 -41.58 -15.77 -30.45
C LYS A 5 -40.87 -15.82 -31.79
N LEU A 6 -39.54 -15.93 -31.80
CA LEU A 6 -38.68 -16.66 -32.75
C LEU A 6 -37.24 -16.22 -32.46
N GLY A 7 -36.19 -16.99 -32.43
CA GLY A 7 -35.93 -18.38 -32.67
C GLY A 7 -34.42 -18.57 -32.54
N ALA A 8 -34.05 -19.67 -31.96
CA ALA A 8 -32.66 -20.12 -31.81
C ALA A 8 -32.04 -20.51 -33.16
N LEU A 9 -30.75 -20.22 -33.34
CA LEU A 9 -29.96 -20.91 -34.37
C LEU A 9 -28.63 -21.38 -33.73
N LEU A 10 -28.57 -22.69 -33.55
CA LEU A 10 -27.34 -23.46 -33.35
C LEU A 10 -26.60 -23.55 -34.68
N LEU A 11 -25.30 -23.35 -34.69
CA LEU A 11 -24.42 -23.87 -35.75
C LEU A 11 -23.19 -24.51 -35.08
N ALA A 12 -23.21 -25.84 -35.17
CA ALA A 12 -22.08 -26.73 -34.88
C ALA A 12 -21.31 -26.95 -36.22
N GLY A 13 -20.02 -27.13 -36.12
CA GLY A 13 -19.14 -27.61 -37.18
C GLY A 13 -17.73 -27.07 -36.93
N GLY A 14 -16.69 -27.80 -36.88
CA GLY A 14 -16.35 -29.17 -37.17
C GLY A 14 -14.83 -29.26 -37.05
N MET A 15 -14.36 -30.29 -36.38
CA MET A 15 -12.95 -30.67 -36.29
C MET A 15 -12.39 -31.01 -37.65
N THR A 16 -11.13 -30.57 -37.92
CA THR A 16 -10.27 -31.31 -38.82
C THR A 16 -8.88 -31.45 -38.23
N MET A 17 -8.59 -32.68 -37.84
CA MET A 17 -7.27 -33.23 -37.60
C MET A 17 -6.53 -33.35 -38.94
N SER A 18 -5.28 -32.96 -39.01
CA SER A 18 -4.35 -33.41 -40.06
C SER A 18 -3.02 -33.80 -39.44
N THR A 19 -2.87 -35.08 -39.28
CA THR A 19 -1.61 -35.79 -39.10
C THR A 19 -0.88 -35.89 -40.41
N LEU A 20 0.42 -35.60 -40.45
CA LEU A 20 1.34 -36.10 -41.46
C LEU A 20 2.63 -36.57 -40.80
N LEU A 21 2.75 -37.91 -40.75
CA LEU A 21 3.98 -38.67 -40.59
C LEU A 21 4.68 -38.76 -41.94
N THR A 22 6.00 -38.75 -41.95
CA THR A 22 6.97 -39.54 -42.71
C THR A 22 8.32 -38.79 -42.62
N GLY A 23 9.46 -39.40 -42.46
CA GLY A 23 9.90 -40.75 -42.57
C GLY A 23 11.38 -40.92 -42.20
N CYS A 24 11.77 -42.14 -42.06
CA CYS A 24 13.00 -42.72 -41.63
C CYS A 24 14.29 -42.33 -42.36
N GLY A 25 15.42 -42.41 -41.66
CA GLY A 25 16.77 -42.50 -42.25
C GLY A 25 17.77 -43.04 -41.23
N ASN A 26 18.21 -44.24 -41.45
CA ASN A 26 19.02 -45.17 -40.68
C ASN A 26 20.51 -44.83 -40.62
N GLY A 27 21.22 -45.20 -39.56
CA GLY A 27 22.66 -45.24 -39.58
C GLY A 27 23.29 -45.50 -38.19
N ALA A 28 23.85 -46.65 -38.02
CA ALA A 28 24.26 -47.38 -36.82
C ALA A 28 25.53 -46.95 -36.08
N SER A 29 25.57 -47.44 -34.85
CA SER A 29 26.68 -48.02 -34.05
C SER A 29 27.66 -47.08 -33.30
N GLY A 30 27.74 -47.31 -31.98
CA GLY A 30 29.01 -47.45 -31.30
C GLY A 30 29.14 -46.89 -29.90
N SER A 31 29.05 -47.81 -28.88
CA SER A 31 29.76 -47.89 -27.61
C SER A 31 29.68 -46.79 -26.52
N SER A 32 29.17 -47.24 -25.43
CA SER A 32 29.39 -46.97 -24.00
C SER A 32 30.59 -46.11 -23.57
N ALA A 33 30.34 -45.10 -22.74
CA ALA A 33 31.15 -44.86 -21.53
C ALA A 33 30.36 -43.96 -20.57
N GLY A 34 30.33 -44.30 -19.28
CA GLY A 34 29.72 -43.56 -18.21
C GLY A 34 30.39 -42.18 -18.04
N GLY A 35 29.60 -41.21 -17.75
CA GLY A 35 30.03 -39.86 -17.45
C GLY A 35 29.08 -39.19 -16.47
N ASN A 36 29.59 -39.03 -15.28
CA ASN A 36 29.21 -38.22 -14.17
C ASN A 36 28.28 -37.06 -14.56
N ALA A 37 27.11 -36.99 -13.97
CA ALA A 37 26.28 -35.79 -13.96
C ALA A 37 27.00 -34.74 -13.07
N SER A 38 27.83 -33.94 -13.68
CA SER A 38 28.23 -32.66 -13.09
C SER A 38 27.03 -31.76 -12.99
N GLN A 39 26.64 -31.41 -11.78
CA GLN A 39 25.85 -30.22 -11.52
C GLN A 39 26.62 -29.06 -12.08
N THR A 40 26.12 -28.52 -13.16
CA THR A 40 26.53 -27.21 -13.64
C THR A 40 25.91 -26.17 -12.71
N GLU A 41 26.70 -25.67 -11.79
CA GLU A 41 26.52 -24.35 -11.21
C GLU A 41 26.45 -23.38 -12.40
N SER A 42 25.26 -22.85 -12.67
CA SER A 42 25.14 -21.76 -13.65
C SER A 42 25.49 -20.45 -12.96
N GLY A 43 26.77 -20.23 -12.75
CA GLY A 43 27.33 -18.91 -12.64
C GLY A 43 27.43 -18.35 -14.07
N SER A 44 26.46 -17.58 -14.50
CA SER A 44 26.60 -16.81 -15.72
C SER A 44 27.52 -15.62 -15.45
N ASN A 45 28.79 -15.77 -15.72
CA ASN A 45 29.73 -14.66 -15.93
C ASN A 45 29.43 -13.98 -17.29
N GLY A 46 28.19 -13.62 -17.54
CA GLY A 46 27.80 -12.74 -18.64
C GLY A 46 27.59 -11.36 -18.05
N GLU A 47 28.32 -10.38 -18.58
CA GLU A 47 28.14 -8.97 -18.22
C GLU A 47 26.64 -8.60 -18.36
N ARG A 48 26.02 -8.06 -17.29
CA ARG A 48 24.62 -7.67 -17.30
C ARG A 48 24.40 -6.61 -18.38
N LYS A 49 23.37 -6.78 -19.20
CA LYS A 49 23.09 -5.84 -20.27
C LYS A 49 22.05 -4.79 -19.88
N LYS A 50 21.02 -5.17 -19.15
CA LYS A 50 19.94 -4.27 -18.72
C LYS A 50 19.38 -4.69 -17.35
N ILE A 51 18.67 -3.77 -16.70
CA ILE A 51 17.93 -4.01 -15.46
C ILE A 51 16.44 -4.05 -15.78
N THR A 52 15.72 -5.04 -15.20
CA THR A 52 14.28 -5.22 -15.36
C THR A 52 13.55 -4.92 -14.07
N ILE A 53 12.41 -4.23 -14.18
CA ILE A 53 11.62 -3.85 -13.00
C ILE A 53 10.12 -4.00 -13.24
N LEU A 54 9.41 -4.63 -12.27
CA LEU A 54 7.96 -4.68 -12.20
C LEU A 54 7.47 -3.75 -11.09
N MET A 55 6.61 -2.79 -11.41
CA MET A 55 6.11 -1.80 -10.44
C MET A 55 4.58 -1.74 -10.40
N ARG A 56 4.03 -1.67 -9.17
CA ARG A 56 2.65 -1.24 -8.96
C ARG A 56 2.59 0.28 -9.07
N ALA A 57 2.54 0.80 -10.26
CA ALA A 57 2.63 2.24 -10.53
C ALA A 57 2.00 2.61 -11.88
N SER A 58 1.70 3.88 -12.03
CA SER A 58 1.51 4.56 -13.31
C SER A 58 2.72 5.44 -13.62
N GLU A 59 2.80 5.99 -14.82
CA GLU A 59 3.89 6.90 -15.21
C GLU A 59 3.93 8.21 -14.39
N THR A 60 2.87 8.54 -13.69
CA THR A 60 2.75 9.73 -12.81
C THR A 60 3.00 9.41 -11.33
N SER A 61 3.21 8.16 -10.98
CA SER A 61 3.45 7.74 -9.60
C SER A 61 4.84 8.18 -9.13
N ALA A 62 4.94 8.73 -7.92
CA ALA A 62 6.19 9.21 -7.33
C ALA A 62 7.32 8.17 -7.41
N LYS A 63 7.04 6.93 -7.00
CA LYS A 63 8.01 5.84 -7.03
C LYS A 63 8.53 5.49 -8.44
N TYR A 64 7.67 5.60 -9.46
CA TYR A 64 8.11 5.41 -10.85
C TYR A 64 9.03 6.54 -11.30
N ILE A 65 8.68 7.78 -10.98
CA ILE A 65 9.49 8.97 -11.32
C ILE A 65 10.89 8.81 -10.72
N ILE A 66 11.00 8.49 -9.42
CA ILE A 66 12.26 8.28 -8.71
C ILE A 66 13.05 7.13 -9.34
N MET A 67 12.45 5.94 -9.43
CA MET A 67 13.16 4.74 -9.90
C MET A 67 13.56 4.84 -11.36
N LYS A 68 12.71 5.46 -12.21
CA LYS A 68 13.05 5.72 -13.61
C LYS A 68 14.29 6.58 -13.74
N LYS A 69 14.35 7.69 -12.99
CA LYS A 69 15.51 8.57 -13.00
C LYS A 69 16.76 7.82 -12.55
N LEU A 70 16.72 7.20 -11.37
CA LEU A 70 17.86 6.50 -10.77
C LEU A 70 18.38 5.36 -11.66
N LEU A 71 17.49 4.54 -12.21
CA LEU A 71 17.88 3.43 -13.09
C LEU A 71 18.41 3.92 -14.44
N THR A 72 17.84 4.99 -14.99
CA THR A 72 18.31 5.55 -16.24
C THR A 72 19.71 6.14 -16.08
N ASP A 73 19.90 7.01 -15.07
CA ASP A 73 21.20 7.67 -14.81
C ASP A 73 22.30 6.63 -14.51
N PHE A 74 21.97 5.62 -13.67
CA PHE A 74 22.90 4.54 -13.38
C PHE A 74 23.24 3.70 -14.63
N SER A 75 22.22 3.35 -15.44
CA SER A 75 22.45 2.56 -16.66
C SER A 75 23.33 3.29 -17.67
N GLU A 76 23.11 4.60 -17.82
CA GLU A 76 23.97 5.45 -18.67
C GLU A 76 25.42 5.50 -18.15
N GLU A 77 25.60 5.70 -16.83
CA GLU A 77 26.93 5.73 -16.20
C GLU A 77 27.69 4.42 -16.40
N LYS A 78 27.00 3.28 -16.28
CA LYS A 78 27.60 1.94 -16.40
C LYS A 78 27.64 1.39 -17.83
N GLY A 79 27.10 2.12 -18.80
CA GLY A 79 27.03 1.67 -20.20
C GLY A 79 26.10 0.49 -20.42
N LEU A 80 25.06 0.35 -19.61
CA LEU A 80 24.01 -0.65 -19.75
C LEU A 80 22.97 -0.21 -20.80
N GLU A 81 22.20 -1.17 -21.30
CA GLU A 81 21.00 -0.85 -22.07
C GLU A 81 19.95 -0.13 -21.15
N PRO A 82 19.06 0.70 -21.73
CA PRO A 82 18.00 1.34 -20.95
C PRO A 82 17.21 0.34 -20.11
N PRO A 83 16.82 0.71 -18.86
CA PRO A 83 16.04 -0.17 -17.99
C PRO A 83 14.68 -0.50 -18.59
N GLU A 84 14.18 -1.72 -18.32
CA GLU A 84 12.88 -2.18 -18.78
C GLU A 84 11.86 -2.16 -17.65
N PHE A 85 10.82 -1.32 -17.81
CA PHE A 85 9.75 -1.17 -16.82
C PHE A 85 8.48 -1.89 -17.26
N GLU A 86 7.95 -2.75 -16.40
CA GLU A 86 6.59 -3.27 -16.48
C GLU A 86 5.74 -2.58 -15.41
N LEU A 87 4.77 -1.74 -15.82
CA LEU A 87 3.93 -0.96 -14.94
C LEU A 87 2.51 -1.53 -14.90
N ILE A 88 1.97 -1.73 -13.72
CA ILE A 88 0.59 -2.17 -13.50
C ILE A 88 0.00 -1.30 -12.40
N SER A 89 -1.02 -0.50 -12.72
CA SER A 89 -1.62 0.45 -11.78
C SER A 89 -2.71 -0.17 -10.88
N GLY A 90 -3.35 -1.26 -11.31
CA GLY A 90 -4.41 -1.93 -10.54
C GLY A 90 -3.82 -2.91 -9.52
N ASP A 91 -4.23 -2.81 -8.25
CA ASP A 91 -3.71 -3.64 -7.17
C ASP A 91 -3.93 -5.13 -7.40
N ALA A 92 -5.14 -5.55 -7.72
CA ALA A 92 -5.48 -6.96 -7.94
C ALA A 92 -4.72 -7.56 -9.16
N ASP A 93 -4.59 -6.79 -10.23
CA ASP A 93 -3.86 -7.19 -11.43
C ASP A 93 -2.36 -7.31 -11.14
N TYR A 94 -1.81 -6.36 -10.36
CA TYR A 94 -0.43 -6.37 -9.92
C TYR A 94 -0.12 -7.61 -9.06
N VAL A 95 -0.92 -7.87 -8.04
CA VAL A 95 -0.77 -9.04 -7.16
C VAL A 95 -0.82 -10.33 -7.96
N THR A 96 -1.78 -10.46 -8.88
CA THR A 96 -1.91 -11.63 -9.77
C THR A 96 -0.64 -11.81 -10.61
N LYS A 97 -0.11 -10.73 -11.18
CA LYS A 97 1.09 -10.78 -12.01
C LYS A 97 2.33 -11.17 -11.19
N LEU A 98 2.50 -10.56 -10.00
CA LEU A 98 3.61 -10.89 -9.11
C LEU A 98 3.56 -12.36 -8.68
N GLN A 99 2.39 -12.89 -8.33
CA GLN A 99 2.20 -14.30 -8.00
C GLN A 99 2.58 -15.23 -9.17
N LEU A 100 2.27 -14.84 -10.41
CA LEU A 100 2.70 -15.61 -11.59
C LEU A 100 4.22 -15.65 -11.71
N TYR A 101 4.90 -14.54 -11.49
CA TYR A 101 6.36 -14.48 -11.49
C TYR A 101 6.99 -15.30 -10.36
N ILE A 102 6.43 -15.25 -9.15
CA ILE A 102 6.86 -16.07 -8.02
C ILE A 102 6.70 -17.57 -8.34
N ASN A 103 5.50 -17.97 -8.79
CA ASN A 103 5.17 -19.38 -9.08
C ASN A 103 6.00 -19.95 -10.24
N SER A 104 6.31 -19.14 -11.26
CA SER A 104 7.16 -19.55 -12.38
C SER A 104 8.67 -19.43 -12.07
N ASN A 105 9.01 -18.81 -10.95
CA ASN A 105 10.39 -18.52 -10.56
C ASN A 105 11.14 -17.65 -11.61
N THR A 106 10.44 -16.64 -12.11
CA THR A 106 10.93 -15.72 -13.17
C THR A 106 10.80 -14.26 -12.76
N LEU A 107 11.01 -13.96 -11.46
CA LEU A 107 10.99 -12.61 -10.94
C LEU A 107 11.96 -11.70 -11.71
N PRO A 108 11.56 -10.45 -12.04
CA PRO A 108 12.49 -9.45 -12.57
C PRO A 108 13.56 -9.10 -11.52
N ASP A 109 14.54 -8.29 -11.90
CA ASP A 109 15.64 -7.88 -11.01
C ASP A 109 15.13 -7.09 -9.80
N ILE A 110 14.17 -6.22 -10.04
CA ILE A 110 13.51 -5.38 -9.04
C ILE A 110 12.00 -5.53 -9.17
N TYR A 111 11.30 -5.59 -8.05
CA TYR A 111 9.83 -5.66 -8.07
C TYR A 111 9.21 -5.04 -6.83
N GLY A 112 8.06 -4.41 -6.98
CA GLY A 112 7.26 -3.93 -5.84
C GLY A 112 6.69 -5.11 -5.06
N CYS A 113 6.63 -5.03 -3.74
CA CYS A 113 6.08 -6.09 -2.92
C CYS A 113 5.43 -5.53 -1.64
N ALA A 114 4.30 -6.09 -1.23
CA ALA A 114 3.74 -5.85 0.08
C ALA A 114 4.46 -6.70 1.13
N ASN A 115 4.61 -6.15 2.34
CA ASN A 115 5.07 -6.92 3.48
C ASN A 115 4.00 -7.97 3.88
N GLY A 116 4.41 -9.18 4.22
CA GLY A 116 3.51 -10.27 4.60
C GLY A 116 3.49 -11.43 3.61
N ALA A 117 2.32 -11.90 3.15
CA ALA A 117 2.19 -13.14 2.37
C ALA A 117 2.97 -13.13 1.05
N LEU A 118 3.03 -12.00 0.35
CA LEU A 118 3.76 -11.90 -0.93
C LEU A 118 5.27 -11.94 -0.72
N SER A 119 5.80 -11.18 0.24
CA SER A 119 7.23 -11.20 0.57
C SER A 119 7.67 -12.56 1.13
N ALA A 120 6.84 -13.21 1.94
CA ALA A 120 7.07 -14.57 2.41
C ALA A 120 7.16 -15.58 1.25
N ALA A 121 6.22 -15.52 0.29
CA ALA A 121 6.25 -16.38 -0.88
C ALA A 121 7.50 -16.16 -1.75
N ALA A 122 7.95 -14.91 -1.90
CA ALA A 122 9.20 -14.60 -2.60
C ALA A 122 10.43 -15.10 -1.82
N LYS A 123 10.40 -15.04 -0.48
CA LYS A 123 11.43 -15.58 0.41
C LYS A 123 11.54 -17.10 0.29
N ASP A 124 10.41 -17.81 0.26
CA ASP A 124 10.35 -19.27 0.16
C ASP A 124 11.03 -19.83 -1.11
N ILE A 125 10.95 -19.09 -2.21
CA ILE A 125 11.65 -19.45 -3.46
C ILE A 125 13.08 -18.93 -3.55
N GLY A 126 13.61 -18.27 -2.51
CA GLY A 126 14.92 -17.60 -2.53
C GLY A 126 14.99 -16.45 -3.54
N GLY A 127 13.89 -15.78 -3.77
CA GLY A 127 13.74 -14.70 -4.77
C GLY A 127 13.85 -13.28 -4.20
N ILE A 128 14.25 -13.10 -2.93
CA ILE A 128 14.29 -11.78 -2.29
C ILE A 128 15.60 -11.58 -1.51
N VAL A 129 16.16 -10.38 -1.59
CA VAL A 129 17.38 -9.97 -0.88
C VAL A 129 17.02 -9.46 0.52
N ASN A 130 17.88 -9.73 1.51
CA ASN A 130 17.79 -9.06 2.81
C ASN A 130 18.27 -7.61 2.66
N ILE A 131 17.34 -6.69 2.62
CA ILE A 131 17.61 -5.24 2.48
C ILE A 131 18.27 -4.66 3.73
N GLY A 132 17.96 -5.22 4.92
CA GLY A 132 18.62 -4.81 6.16
C GLY A 132 20.13 -5.02 6.11
N ASP A 133 20.58 -6.17 5.60
CA ASP A 133 22.01 -6.46 5.41
C ASP A 133 22.64 -5.53 4.35
N GLU A 134 21.93 -5.24 3.26
CA GLU A 134 22.42 -4.36 2.22
C GLU A 134 22.53 -2.90 2.68
N LEU A 135 21.55 -2.40 3.45
CA LEU A 135 21.62 -1.08 4.09
C LEU A 135 22.81 -0.97 5.04
N GLU A 136 23.08 -2.04 5.80
CA GLU A 136 24.26 -2.11 6.68
C GLU A 136 25.56 -2.13 5.87
N ARG A 137 25.60 -2.91 4.77
CA ARG A 137 26.77 -2.97 3.84
C ARG A 137 27.12 -1.60 3.28
N VAL A 138 26.12 -0.80 2.89
CA VAL A 138 26.34 0.56 2.32
C VAL A 138 26.39 1.66 3.37
N GLY A 139 26.25 1.32 4.67
CA GLY A 139 26.32 2.29 5.77
C GLY A 139 25.13 3.23 5.87
N LYS A 140 23.96 2.82 5.35
CA LYS A 140 22.73 3.63 5.28
C LYS A 140 21.61 3.19 6.22
N LYS A 141 21.85 2.16 7.04
CA LYS A 141 20.83 1.62 7.94
C LYS A 141 20.43 2.63 9.01
N ASP A 142 21.40 3.29 9.63
CA ASP A 142 21.17 4.27 10.70
C ASP A 142 20.62 5.61 10.16
N ASP A 143 20.78 5.87 8.86
CA ASP A 143 20.20 7.04 8.19
C ASP A 143 18.70 6.83 7.91
N MET A 144 18.19 5.59 7.89
CA MET A 144 16.79 5.30 7.61
C MET A 144 15.90 5.67 8.80
N ASN A 145 14.71 6.19 8.52
CA ASN A 145 13.71 6.46 9.55
C ASN A 145 13.33 5.16 10.27
N ALA A 146 13.48 5.14 11.60
CA ALA A 146 13.32 3.95 12.41
C ALA A 146 11.90 3.36 12.32
N ALA A 147 10.86 4.20 12.32
CA ALA A 147 9.48 3.75 12.22
C ALA A 147 9.19 3.08 10.88
N VAL A 148 9.69 3.67 9.78
CA VAL A 148 9.53 3.11 8.44
C VAL A 148 10.35 1.82 8.27
N TYR A 149 11.55 1.75 8.83
CA TYR A 149 12.35 0.52 8.84
C TYR A 149 11.64 -0.60 9.61
N ASP A 150 11.11 -0.28 10.80
CA ASP A 150 10.43 -1.24 11.67
C ASP A 150 9.11 -1.75 11.07
N PHE A 151 8.43 -0.92 10.27
CA PHE A 151 7.24 -1.33 9.52
C PHE A 151 7.50 -2.54 8.60
N PHE A 152 8.69 -2.62 8.01
CA PHE A 152 9.06 -3.70 7.08
C PHE A 152 9.74 -4.89 7.75
N LYS A 153 9.91 -4.90 9.07
CA LYS A 153 10.43 -6.09 9.75
C LYS A 153 9.54 -7.31 9.53
N ASP A 154 10.16 -8.36 9.06
CA ASP A 154 9.51 -9.67 8.93
C ASP A 154 9.18 -10.22 10.33
N LYS A 155 7.95 -10.71 10.52
CA LYS A 155 7.46 -11.17 11.83
C LYS A 155 8.15 -12.45 12.34
N ASP A 156 8.72 -13.26 11.43
CA ASP A 156 9.27 -14.57 11.75
C ASP A 156 10.76 -14.51 12.09
N ASP A 157 11.53 -13.63 11.43
CA ASP A 157 12.99 -13.56 11.63
C ASP A 157 13.51 -12.15 11.99
N GLY A 158 12.64 -11.12 11.97
CA GLY A 158 12.99 -9.74 12.30
C GLY A 158 13.84 -9.02 11.25
N ASN A 159 14.11 -9.65 10.10
CA ASN A 159 14.85 -9.03 9.00
C ASN A 159 13.96 -8.11 8.17
N VAL A 160 14.59 -7.22 7.41
CA VAL A 160 13.92 -6.33 6.46
C VAL A 160 14.25 -6.77 5.04
N TYR A 161 13.23 -7.14 4.27
CA TYR A 161 13.36 -7.65 2.89
C TYR A 161 12.90 -6.66 1.82
N LEU A 162 12.28 -5.57 2.23
CA LEU A 162 11.73 -4.56 1.33
C LEU A 162 12.37 -3.22 1.61
N PHE A 163 12.82 -2.55 0.56
CA PHE A 163 13.29 -1.17 0.66
C PHE A 163 12.06 -0.24 0.75
N PRO A 164 11.94 0.60 1.78
CA PRO A 164 10.87 1.57 1.90
C PRO A 164 10.92 2.60 0.77
N GLU A 165 9.79 2.78 0.06
CA GLU A 165 9.75 3.72 -1.08
C GLU A 165 9.56 5.18 -0.64
N ALA A 166 8.96 5.41 0.53
CA ALA A 166 8.72 6.73 1.10
C ALA A 166 8.41 6.63 2.60
N LEU A 167 8.54 7.74 3.30
CA LEU A 167 7.89 7.93 4.58
C LEU A 167 6.48 8.47 4.28
N ASN A 168 5.47 7.66 4.55
CA ASN A 168 4.09 8.07 4.42
C ASN A 168 3.52 8.41 5.80
N CYS A 169 2.87 9.56 5.92
CA CYS A 169 2.05 9.91 7.07
C CYS A 169 0.62 10.15 6.61
N GLU A 170 -0.35 9.67 7.41
CA GLU A 170 -1.77 9.81 7.13
C GLU A 170 -2.40 10.80 8.10
N PHE A 171 -3.29 11.66 7.58
CA PHE A 171 -3.96 12.74 8.30
C PHE A 171 -5.20 13.18 7.54
N PHE A 172 -6.00 14.09 8.13
CA PHE A 172 -7.13 14.69 7.45
C PHE A 172 -6.74 15.99 6.76
N PHE A 173 -7.06 16.12 5.48
CA PHE A 173 -7.20 17.42 4.83
C PHE A 173 -8.59 18.00 5.09
N TYR A 174 -8.70 19.33 5.21
CA TYR A 174 -9.99 20.01 5.29
C TYR A 174 -10.00 21.31 4.50
N ARG A 175 -11.20 21.72 4.06
CA ARG A 175 -11.44 22.95 3.32
C ARG A 175 -11.62 24.12 4.30
N LYS A 176 -10.64 25.02 4.35
CA LYS A 176 -10.68 26.21 5.23
C LYS A 176 -11.86 27.12 4.92
N ASP A 177 -12.16 27.34 3.64
CA ASP A 177 -13.28 28.17 3.22
C ASP A 177 -14.65 27.65 3.72
N ILE A 178 -14.84 26.33 3.78
CA ILE A 178 -16.03 25.70 4.35
C ILE A 178 -16.03 25.84 5.88
N PHE A 179 -14.90 25.58 6.53
CA PHE A 179 -14.78 25.68 7.98
C PHE A 179 -15.02 27.12 8.47
N GLU A 180 -14.41 28.11 7.82
CA GLU A 180 -14.62 29.52 8.10
C GLU A 180 -16.09 29.95 7.93
N LYS A 181 -16.76 29.48 6.85
CA LYS A 181 -18.16 29.76 6.58
C LYS A 181 -19.08 29.39 7.73
N TYR A 182 -18.77 28.28 8.42
CA TYR A 182 -19.58 27.75 9.53
C TYR A 182 -18.96 27.98 10.90
N ASN A 183 -17.88 28.75 10.97
CA ASN A 183 -17.11 29.04 12.20
C ASN A 183 -16.69 27.77 12.92
N LEU A 184 -16.15 26.81 12.15
CA LEU A 184 -15.61 25.55 12.63
C LEU A 184 -14.08 25.65 12.80
N GLU A 185 -13.55 24.92 13.76
CA GLU A 185 -12.13 24.70 13.96
C GLU A 185 -11.78 23.24 13.63
N ALA A 186 -10.51 22.96 13.35
CA ALA A 186 -10.05 21.59 13.12
C ALA A 186 -10.27 20.76 14.41
N PRO A 187 -10.99 19.63 14.33
CA PRO A 187 -11.33 18.83 15.51
C PRO A 187 -10.10 18.14 16.09
N THR A 188 -10.01 18.08 17.40
CA THR A 188 -8.94 17.43 18.16
C THR A 188 -9.39 16.13 18.82
N THR A 189 -10.72 15.97 19.02
CA THR A 189 -11.32 14.75 19.56
C THR A 189 -12.42 14.19 18.63
N TRP A 190 -12.80 12.94 18.82
CA TRP A 190 -13.85 12.32 18.00
C TRP A 190 -15.25 12.93 18.24
N ASN A 191 -15.55 13.43 19.44
CA ASN A 191 -16.79 14.15 19.66
C ASN A 191 -16.83 15.46 18.87
N GLU A 192 -15.75 16.24 18.89
CA GLU A 192 -15.61 17.46 18.06
C GLU A 192 -15.70 17.14 16.55
N PHE A 193 -15.12 16.02 16.14
CA PHE A 193 -15.17 15.55 14.75
C PHE A 193 -16.62 15.22 14.32
N LEU A 194 -17.36 14.49 15.16
CA LEU A 194 -18.75 14.14 14.87
C LEU A 194 -19.66 15.37 14.90
N ASP A 195 -19.44 16.31 15.82
CA ASP A 195 -20.16 17.59 15.88
C ASP A 195 -19.88 18.44 14.65
N THR A 196 -18.64 18.45 14.15
CA THR A 196 -18.25 19.07 12.89
C THR A 196 -18.97 18.43 11.71
N CYS A 197 -18.96 17.09 11.61
CA CYS A 197 -19.69 16.36 10.58
C CYS A 197 -21.20 16.69 10.60
N LYS A 198 -21.78 16.71 11.78
CA LYS A 198 -23.19 17.04 11.97
C LYS A 198 -23.50 18.47 11.50
N THR A 199 -22.69 19.44 11.91
CA THR A 199 -22.86 20.84 11.54
C THR A 199 -22.78 21.01 10.02
N LEU A 200 -21.80 20.40 9.37
CA LEU A 200 -21.64 20.44 7.91
C LEU A 200 -22.86 19.84 7.20
N LYS A 201 -23.29 18.65 7.61
CA LYS A 201 -24.45 17.97 7.03
C LYS A 201 -25.74 18.76 7.19
N ASP A 202 -26.01 19.29 8.39
CA ASP A 202 -27.21 20.09 8.68
C ASP A 202 -27.28 21.37 7.81
N ASN A 203 -26.14 21.83 7.31
CA ASN A 203 -26.03 22.97 6.40
C ASN A 203 -25.93 22.58 4.91
N GLY A 204 -26.07 21.29 4.58
CA GLY A 204 -26.10 20.78 3.21
C GLY A 204 -24.74 20.58 2.57
N GLU A 205 -23.65 20.65 3.34
CA GLU A 205 -22.32 20.26 2.89
C GLU A 205 -22.14 18.74 2.98
N ILE A 206 -21.20 18.20 2.21
CA ILE A 206 -20.73 16.80 2.37
C ILE A 206 -19.61 16.82 3.42
N PRO A 207 -19.80 16.21 4.60
CA PRO A 207 -18.78 16.27 5.64
C PRO A 207 -17.47 15.58 5.25
N LEU A 208 -17.56 14.35 4.72
CA LEU A 208 -16.42 13.49 4.46
C LEU A 208 -16.44 12.92 3.05
N ILE A 209 -15.28 12.92 2.41
CA ILE A 209 -15.01 12.11 1.24
C ILE A 209 -14.29 10.84 1.71
N VAL A 210 -14.69 9.69 1.16
CA VAL A 210 -14.05 8.39 1.43
C VAL A 210 -14.04 7.51 0.18
N ALA A 211 -12.95 6.81 -0.07
CA ALA A 211 -12.82 5.80 -1.11
C ALA A 211 -13.30 4.43 -0.57
N GLY A 212 -14.60 4.29 -0.35
CA GLY A 212 -15.18 3.10 0.28
C GLY A 212 -15.16 1.83 -0.58
N LYS A 213 -14.75 1.93 -1.85
CA LYS A 213 -14.45 0.78 -2.71
C LYS A 213 -13.10 0.15 -2.36
N GLU A 214 -12.18 0.95 -1.84
CA GLU A 214 -10.86 0.48 -1.42
C GLU A 214 -10.94 -0.25 -0.08
N ASN A 215 -10.10 -1.26 0.12
CA ASN A 215 -10.13 -2.05 1.35
C ASN A 215 -9.74 -1.21 2.58
N TRP A 216 -8.80 -0.29 2.41
CA TRP A 216 -8.11 0.36 3.52
C TRP A 216 -8.83 1.60 4.09
N GLN A 217 -9.50 2.44 3.29
CA GLN A 217 -10.03 3.71 3.81
C GLN A 217 -11.13 3.54 4.87
N LEU A 218 -12.07 2.61 4.68
CA LEU A 218 -13.06 2.32 5.73
C LEU A 218 -12.40 1.64 6.93
N MET A 219 -11.41 0.77 6.71
CA MET A 219 -10.69 0.09 7.77
C MET A 219 -9.91 1.05 8.67
N ARG A 220 -9.47 2.21 8.15
CA ARG A 220 -8.84 3.25 8.99
C ARG A 220 -9.80 3.73 10.07
N TYR A 221 -11.06 3.98 9.75
CA TYR A 221 -12.06 4.39 10.76
C TYR A 221 -12.31 3.33 11.83
N LEU A 222 -12.25 2.04 11.48
CA LEU A 222 -12.26 0.95 12.45
C LEU A 222 -11.03 0.93 13.35
N SER A 223 -9.88 1.31 12.82
CA SER A 223 -8.59 1.16 13.50
C SER A 223 -8.15 2.40 14.30
N PHE A 224 -8.79 3.56 14.12
CA PHE A 224 -8.36 4.80 14.79
C PHE A 224 -8.43 4.71 16.31
N ALA A 225 -9.55 4.29 16.89
CA ALA A 225 -9.68 4.16 18.33
C ALA A 225 -8.76 3.06 18.90
N PRO A 226 -8.72 1.84 18.35
CA PRO A 226 -7.74 0.83 18.74
C PRO A 226 -6.30 1.34 18.71
N TRP A 227 -5.90 1.99 17.62
CA TRP A 227 -4.55 2.53 17.51
C TRP A 227 -4.27 3.61 18.56
N ARG A 228 -5.19 4.57 18.77
CA ARG A 228 -5.04 5.62 19.78
C ARG A 228 -4.96 5.06 21.21
N MET A 229 -5.78 4.08 21.54
CA MET A 229 -5.90 3.52 22.89
C MET A 229 -4.88 2.44 23.22
N THR A 230 -4.46 1.66 22.22
CA THR A 230 -3.65 0.45 22.43
C THR A 230 -2.41 0.38 21.55
N LYS A 231 -2.19 1.38 20.69
CA LYS A 231 -1.23 1.31 19.59
C LYS A 231 -1.53 0.05 18.75
N ASP A 232 -0.53 -0.73 18.40
CA ASP A 232 -0.71 -1.95 17.63
C ASP A 232 -1.09 -3.18 18.48
N GLN A 233 -1.18 -3.03 19.81
CA GLN A 233 -1.37 -4.18 20.71
C GLN A 233 -2.69 -4.92 20.40
N PHE A 234 -3.78 -4.20 20.15
CA PHE A 234 -5.06 -4.86 19.86
C PHE A 234 -4.99 -5.72 18.60
N ILE A 235 -4.50 -5.18 17.48
CA ILE A 235 -4.48 -5.94 16.23
C ILE A 235 -3.53 -7.13 16.30
N MET A 236 -2.39 -7.00 16.98
CA MET A 236 -1.46 -8.11 17.19
C MET A 236 -2.07 -9.20 18.08
N ASP A 237 -2.74 -8.82 19.16
CA ASP A 237 -3.43 -9.78 20.04
C ASP A 237 -4.65 -10.43 19.33
N TYR A 238 -5.35 -9.70 18.46
CA TYR A 238 -6.43 -10.25 17.65
C TYR A 238 -5.89 -11.31 16.65
N ILE A 239 -4.82 -11.01 15.94
CA ILE A 239 -4.16 -11.98 15.03
C ILE A 239 -3.70 -13.23 15.80
N ASP A 240 -3.16 -13.05 16.99
CA ASP A 240 -2.72 -14.12 17.87
C ASP A 240 -3.87 -14.84 18.63
N GLN A 241 -5.13 -14.45 18.39
CA GLN A 241 -6.35 -14.95 19.06
C GLN A 241 -6.33 -14.74 20.58
N LYS A 242 -5.69 -13.67 21.06
CA LYS A 242 -5.62 -13.26 22.47
C LYS A 242 -6.62 -12.18 22.81
N ALA A 243 -7.15 -11.47 21.81
CA ALA A 243 -8.17 -10.44 21.92
C ALA A 243 -9.29 -10.65 20.89
N THR A 244 -10.47 -10.12 21.18
CA THR A 244 -11.63 -10.14 20.29
C THR A 244 -12.17 -8.73 20.12
N PHE A 245 -12.87 -8.47 19.01
CA PHE A 245 -13.59 -7.20 18.80
C PHE A 245 -14.67 -7.00 19.88
N SER A 246 -15.44 -8.05 20.15
CA SER A 246 -16.59 -7.99 21.07
C SER A 246 -16.22 -7.78 22.56
N GLU A 247 -14.97 -8.03 22.96
CA GLU A 247 -14.52 -7.83 24.34
C GLU A 247 -13.58 -6.63 24.52
N ASN A 248 -13.06 -6.05 23.41
CA ASN A 248 -12.13 -4.94 23.45
C ASN A 248 -12.84 -3.59 23.31
N ALA A 249 -12.72 -2.72 24.32
CA ALA A 249 -13.38 -1.41 24.33
C ALA A 249 -12.95 -0.52 23.15
N ALA A 250 -11.65 -0.54 22.78
CA ALA A 250 -11.15 0.27 21.68
C ALA A 250 -11.67 -0.20 20.32
N ALA A 251 -11.78 -1.52 20.13
CA ALA A 251 -12.34 -2.09 18.89
C ALA A 251 -13.82 -1.74 18.72
N LYS A 252 -14.60 -1.74 19.84
CA LYS A 252 -16.00 -1.27 19.85
C LYS A 252 -16.12 0.20 19.45
N GLU A 253 -15.29 1.07 20.02
CA GLU A 253 -15.24 2.48 19.61
C GLU A 253 -15.00 2.65 18.11
N GLY A 254 -14.10 1.86 17.53
CA GLY A 254 -13.85 1.89 16.08
C GLY A 254 -15.07 1.43 15.26
N ALA A 255 -15.75 0.37 15.68
CA ALA A 255 -16.97 -0.12 15.02
C ALA A 255 -18.11 0.90 15.13
N ASP A 256 -18.33 1.49 16.32
CA ASP A 256 -19.32 2.53 16.57
C ASP A 256 -19.06 3.79 15.72
N LEU A 257 -17.79 4.20 15.60
CA LEU A 257 -17.40 5.34 14.77
C LEU A 257 -17.77 5.10 13.31
N LEU A 258 -17.34 3.97 12.71
CA LEU A 258 -17.63 3.67 11.31
C LEU A 258 -19.15 3.56 11.06
N TYR A 259 -19.86 2.90 11.94
CA TYR A 259 -21.32 2.78 11.87
C TYR A 259 -21.99 4.16 11.89
N THR A 260 -21.60 5.02 12.83
CA THR A 260 -22.14 6.38 12.96
C THR A 260 -21.86 7.19 11.71
N LEU A 261 -20.62 7.21 11.21
CA LEU A 261 -20.26 7.98 10.02
C LEU A 261 -21.08 7.57 8.78
N GLY A 262 -21.31 6.28 8.62
CA GLY A 262 -22.07 5.76 7.51
C GLY A 262 -23.58 5.99 7.64
N THR A 263 -24.17 5.63 8.78
CA THR A 263 -25.64 5.68 9.02
C THR A 263 -26.17 7.09 9.20
N GLU A 264 -25.37 7.98 9.81
CA GLU A 264 -25.69 9.39 9.86
C GLU A 264 -25.46 10.09 8.50
N GLY A 265 -24.95 9.39 7.48
CA GLY A 265 -24.76 9.91 6.14
C GLY A 265 -23.72 11.04 6.07
N TYR A 266 -22.61 10.90 6.79
CA TYR A 266 -21.51 11.84 6.76
C TYR A 266 -20.56 11.60 5.58
N PHE A 267 -20.57 10.40 5.00
CA PHE A 267 -19.86 10.12 3.75
C PHE A 267 -20.64 10.63 2.52
N GLN A 268 -19.94 10.93 1.43
CA GLN A 268 -20.57 11.29 0.16
C GLN A 268 -21.47 10.16 -0.38
N GLY A 269 -22.49 10.53 -1.15
CA GLY A 269 -23.35 9.55 -1.81
C GLY A 269 -22.55 8.60 -2.73
N GLY A 270 -22.83 7.29 -2.65
CA GLY A 270 -22.15 6.28 -3.45
C GLY A 270 -20.73 5.93 -3.02
N PHE A 271 -20.35 6.23 -1.79
CA PHE A 271 -18.99 6.04 -1.28
C PHE A 271 -18.43 4.63 -1.48
N LEU A 272 -19.25 3.59 -1.39
CA LEU A 272 -18.80 2.20 -1.61
C LEU A 272 -18.41 1.86 -3.06
N SER A 273 -18.76 2.70 -4.00
CA SER A 273 -18.34 2.58 -5.42
C SER A 273 -17.27 3.61 -5.81
N THR A 274 -16.89 4.47 -4.89
CA THR A 274 -15.85 5.49 -5.07
C THR A 274 -14.50 4.86 -4.81
N ASP A 275 -13.63 4.82 -5.82
CA ASP A 275 -12.22 4.44 -5.67
C ASP A 275 -11.37 5.64 -5.26
N TYR A 276 -10.08 5.38 -4.98
CA TYR A 276 -9.18 6.40 -4.46
C TYR A 276 -8.99 7.58 -5.43
N THR A 277 -8.89 7.32 -6.72
CA THR A 277 -8.77 8.37 -7.74
C THR A 277 -10.01 9.24 -7.77
N ALA A 278 -11.20 8.63 -7.76
CA ALA A 278 -12.46 9.36 -7.73
C ALA A 278 -12.64 10.17 -6.42
N ALA A 279 -12.20 9.62 -5.28
CA ALA A 279 -12.22 10.36 -4.02
C ALA A 279 -11.29 11.57 -4.05
N THR A 280 -10.08 11.40 -4.59
CA THR A 280 -9.11 12.49 -4.83
C THR A 280 -9.73 13.60 -5.68
N ASP A 281 -10.31 13.24 -6.82
CA ASP A 281 -10.94 14.19 -7.76
C ASP A 281 -12.14 14.91 -7.12
N LEU A 282 -12.95 14.19 -6.32
CA LEU A 282 -14.06 14.80 -5.60
C LEU A 282 -13.57 15.84 -4.61
N PHE A 283 -12.62 15.49 -3.75
CA PHE A 283 -12.15 16.40 -2.71
C PHE A 283 -11.46 17.64 -3.29
N PHE A 284 -10.46 17.46 -4.15
CA PHE A 284 -9.75 18.60 -4.77
C PHE A 284 -10.61 19.35 -5.78
N GLY A 285 -11.65 18.72 -6.34
CA GLY A 285 -12.70 19.36 -7.14
C GLY A 285 -13.70 20.19 -6.32
N GLY A 286 -13.55 20.24 -4.99
CA GLY A 286 -14.35 21.08 -4.10
C GLY A 286 -15.65 20.43 -3.59
N ASN A 287 -15.77 19.11 -3.72
CA ASN A 287 -16.92 18.35 -3.22
C ASN A 287 -16.56 17.67 -1.90
N GLY A 288 -16.92 18.27 -0.79
CA GLY A 288 -16.66 17.73 0.54
C GLY A 288 -15.75 18.60 1.38
N ALA A 289 -15.97 18.57 2.68
CA ALA A 289 -15.30 19.44 3.64
C ALA A 289 -14.01 18.83 4.20
N MET A 290 -13.99 17.52 4.40
CA MET A 290 -12.84 16.78 4.94
C MET A 290 -12.57 15.52 4.15
N TRP A 291 -11.29 15.09 4.15
CA TRP A 291 -10.86 13.84 3.54
C TRP A 291 -9.66 13.26 4.28
N TYR A 292 -9.79 12.02 4.75
CA TYR A 292 -8.68 11.27 5.29
C TYR A 292 -7.81 10.73 4.18
N SER A 293 -6.56 11.14 4.18
CA SER A 293 -5.55 10.73 3.19
C SER A 293 -4.16 10.88 3.80
N GLY A 294 -3.20 11.43 3.09
CA GLY A 294 -1.86 11.58 3.65
C GLY A 294 -0.88 12.30 2.74
N SER A 295 0.38 12.19 3.09
CA SER A 295 1.51 12.88 2.43
C SER A 295 1.67 12.54 0.95
N GLY A 296 1.13 11.42 0.48
CA GLY A 296 1.09 11.09 -0.95
C GLY A 296 0.27 12.05 -1.82
N GLN A 297 -0.50 12.98 -1.20
CA GLN A 297 -1.33 13.97 -1.90
C GLN A 297 -0.73 15.38 -1.89
N ILE A 298 0.50 15.56 -1.43
CA ILE A 298 1.14 16.88 -1.32
C ILE A 298 1.11 17.62 -2.66
N THR A 299 1.44 16.96 -3.75
CA THR A 299 1.46 17.58 -5.09
C THR A 299 0.10 18.17 -5.48
N GLN A 300 -1.01 17.45 -5.24
CA GLN A 300 -2.35 17.95 -5.54
C GLN A 300 -2.82 19.01 -4.54
N ALA A 301 -2.39 18.89 -3.28
CA ALA A 301 -2.77 19.79 -2.20
C ALA A 301 -2.05 21.14 -2.23
N SER A 302 -0.82 21.17 -2.75
CA SER A 302 0.12 22.31 -2.66
C SER A 302 -0.47 23.63 -3.12
N GLU A 303 -1.12 23.69 -4.29
CA GLU A 303 -1.68 24.93 -4.81
C GLU A 303 -2.82 25.46 -3.93
N MET A 304 -3.74 24.59 -3.53
CA MET A 304 -4.85 24.96 -2.65
C MET A 304 -4.36 25.34 -1.25
N TYR A 305 -3.36 24.64 -0.74
CA TYR A 305 -2.74 24.97 0.54
C TYR A 305 -2.07 26.35 0.51
N LYS A 306 -1.26 26.62 -0.50
CA LYS A 306 -0.59 27.91 -0.72
C LYS A 306 -1.56 29.07 -0.85
N ASN A 307 -2.73 28.82 -1.43
CA ASN A 307 -3.80 29.82 -1.57
C ASN A 307 -4.67 29.96 -0.31
N GLY A 308 -4.34 29.25 0.79
CA GLY A 308 -5.07 29.31 2.05
C GLY A 308 -6.42 28.58 2.05
N GLN A 309 -6.69 27.74 1.04
CA GLN A 309 -7.96 27.03 0.88
C GLN A 309 -7.99 25.70 1.62
N LEU A 310 -6.81 25.09 1.89
CA LEU A 310 -6.69 23.83 2.63
C LEU A 310 -6.02 24.04 3.97
N GLY A 311 -6.38 23.18 4.92
CA GLY A 311 -5.66 22.89 6.13
C GLY A 311 -5.55 21.37 6.31
N PHE A 312 -4.89 20.96 7.38
CA PHE A 312 -4.79 19.58 7.78
C PHE A 312 -4.87 19.46 9.30
N PHE A 313 -5.23 18.28 9.79
CA PHE A 313 -5.19 17.93 11.20
C PHE A 313 -4.90 16.44 11.37
N ALA A 314 -4.27 16.09 12.49
CA ALA A 314 -3.98 14.70 12.83
C ALA A 314 -5.26 13.91 13.11
N VAL A 315 -5.16 12.58 13.16
CA VAL A 315 -6.27 11.72 13.62
C VAL A 315 -6.70 12.18 15.01
N PRO A 316 -7.98 12.50 15.22
CA PRO A 316 -8.48 12.99 16.52
C PRO A 316 -8.20 12.01 17.67
N ASP A 317 -8.06 12.53 18.89
CA ASP A 317 -7.94 11.70 20.09
C ASP A 317 -9.28 11.09 20.50
N VAL A 318 -9.24 9.98 21.21
CA VAL A 318 -10.41 9.41 21.85
C VAL A 318 -10.80 10.28 23.05
N ASP A 319 -12.07 10.65 23.14
CA ASP A 319 -12.57 11.52 24.17
C ASP A 319 -12.26 10.99 25.59
N GLY A 320 -11.78 11.87 26.47
CA GLY A 320 -11.32 11.50 27.80
C GLY A 320 -9.95 10.83 27.85
N GLN A 321 -9.27 10.72 26.72
CA GLN A 321 -7.92 10.20 26.60
C GLN A 321 -7.02 11.18 25.80
N GLU A 322 -7.32 12.46 25.90
CA GLU A 322 -6.57 13.53 25.26
C GLU A 322 -5.12 13.56 25.76
N ASN A 323 -4.23 14.02 24.92
CA ASN A 323 -2.77 14.02 25.12
C ASN A 323 -2.10 12.64 25.06
N MET A 324 -2.73 11.66 24.44
CA MET A 324 -1.99 10.53 23.92
C MET A 324 -0.96 11.09 22.94
N GLU A 325 0.34 10.84 23.18
CA GLU A 325 1.41 11.35 22.34
C GLU A 325 1.01 11.21 20.87
N THR A 326 0.86 12.36 20.24
CA THR A 326 0.18 12.47 18.96
C THR A 326 1.08 11.98 17.85
N ASN A 327 1.01 10.71 17.59
CA ASN A 327 1.63 10.17 16.41
C ASN A 327 0.57 10.12 15.32
N VAL A 328 0.88 10.71 14.18
CA VAL A 328 0.15 10.40 12.97
C VAL A 328 0.50 8.98 12.55
N PRO A 329 -0.39 8.25 11.89
CA PRO A 329 -0.05 6.99 11.26
C PRO A 329 1.12 7.16 10.31
N ILE A 330 2.23 6.48 10.58
CA ILE A 330 3.40 6.43 9.72
C ILE A 330 3.56 5.01 9.22
N HIS A 331 3.81 4.87 7.93
CA HIS A 331 4.06 3.58 7.33
C HIS A 331 4.96 3.68 6.10
N GLY A 332 5.62 2.58 5.74
CA GLY A 332 6.46 2.49 4.54
C GLY A 332 5.68 2.29 3.24
N GLY A 333 4.39 1.98 3.34
CA GLY A 333 3.56 1.63 2.21
C GLY A 333 3.97 0.32 1.53
N PHE A 334 3.95 0.31 0.21
CA PHE A 334 4.42 -0.80 -0.60
C PHE A 334 5.92 -0.66 -0.81
N GLY A 335 6.70 -1.72 -0.58
CA GLY A 335 8.16 -1.65 -0.65
C GLY A 335 8.73 -2.19 -1.96
N THR A 336 10.00 -1.89 -2.19
CA THR A 336 10.76 -2.40 -3.34
C THR A 336 11.65 -3.58 -2.93
N ALA A 337 11.49 -4.71 -3.60
CA ALA A 337 12.27 -5.92 -3.45
C ALA A 337 13.31 -6.07 -4.57
N PHE A 338 14.41 -6.73 -4.24
CA PHE A 338 15.47 -7.12 -5.18
C PHE A 338 15.53 -8.65 -5.28
N ASN A 339 15.62 -9.17 -6.50
CA ASN A 339 15.67 -10.61 -6.74
C ASN A 339 17.04 -11.17 -6.39
N ALA A 340 17.12 -11.96 -5.33
CA ALA A 340 18.38 -12.54 -4.85
C ALA A 340 19.08 -13.43 -5.90
N LYS A 341 18.33 -14.00 -6.86
CA LYS A 341 18.90 -14.86 -7.91
C LYS A 341 19.63 -14.10 -9.00
N THR A 342 19.32 -12.82 -9.15
CA THR A 342 19.93 -11.94 -10.15
C THR A 342 20.70 -10.77 -9.50
N TYR A 343 20.88 -10.81 -8.17
CA TYR A 343 21.55 -9.77 -7.38
C TYR A 343 23.07 -9.91 -7.48
N ASP A 344 23.61 -9.54 -8.63
CA ASP A 344 25.03 -9.53 -8.93
C ASP A 344 25.73 -8.25 -8.46
N ASP A 345 27.02 -8.09 -8.76
CA ASP A 345 27.79 -6.92 -8.34
C ASP A 345 27.25 -5.62 -8.96
N THR A 346 26.70 -5.66 -10.18
CA THR A 346 26.05 -4.49 -10.79
C THR A 346 24.81 -4.06 -9.99
N MET A 347 24.01 -5.02 -9.51
CA MET A 347 22.83 -4.72 -8.69
C MET A 347 23.22 -4.20 -7.30
N LYS A 348 24.34 -4.67 -6.73
CA LYS A 348 24.87 -4.13 -5.46
C LYS A 348 25.35 -2.68 -5.64
N GLU A 349 26.01 -2.38 -6.75
CA GLU A 349 26.41 -1.02 -7.10
C GLU A 349 25.17 -0.14 -7.33
N PHE A 350 24.13 -0.65 -8.01
CA PHE A 350 22.88 0.09 -8.17
C PHE A 350 22.19 0.35 -6.82
N PHE A 351 22.16 -0.63 -5.92
CA PHE A 351 21.57 -0.44 -4.59
C PHE A 351 22.28 0.69 -3.81
N GLU A 352 23.60 0.70 -3.82
CA GLU A 352 24.41 1.76 -3.21
C GLU A 352 24.15 3.12 -3.87
N TYR A 353 24.15 3.18 -5.20
CA TYR A 353 23.81 4.38 -5.96
C TYR A 353 22.40 4.88 -5.61
N MET A 354 21.42 3.99 -5.60
CA MET A 354 20.04 4.28 -5.21
C MET A 354 19.97 4.89 -3.81
N CYS A 355 20.58 4.27 -2.80
CA CYS A 355 20.57 4.79 -1.43
C CYS A 355 21.19 6.19 -1.30
N ASN A 356 22.21 6.51 -2.11
CA ASN A 356 22.88 7.80 -2.05
C ASN A 356 22.11 8.93 -2.76
N HIS A 357 21.19 8.60 -3.68
CA HIS A 357 20.46 9.58 -4.49
C HIS A 357 18.94 9.55 -4.26
N TYR A 358 18.45 8.66 -3.39
CA TYR A 358 17.02 8.44 -3.25
C TYR A 358 16.28 9.65 -2.70
N SER A 359 16.82 10.28 -1.64
CA SER A 359 16.22 11.47 -1.02
C SER A 359 16.13 12.65 -1.98
N GLU A 360 17.16 12.83 -2.82
CA GLU A 360 17.12 13.85 -3.87
C GLU A 360 15.96 13.60 -4.84
N GLY A 361 15.76 12.36 -5.28
CA GLY A 361 14.63 11.98 -6.12
C GLY A 361 13.27 12.17 -5.44
N CYS A 362 13.17 11.87 -4.13
CA CYS A 362 11.96 12.09 -3.35
C CYS A 362 11.55 13.57 -3.34
N TYR A 363 12.46 14.46 -3.00
CA TYR A 363 12.15 15.87 -2.79
C TYR A 363 12.08 16.66 -4.10
N ASN A 364 13.03 16.48 -5.01
CA ASN A 364 13.16 17.31 -6.20
C ASN A 364 12.28 16.84 -7.36
N ASP A 365 12.12 15.52 -7.52
CA ASP A 365 11.45 14.94 -8.68
C ASP A 365 10.02 14.48 -8.40
N ALA A 366 9.78 13.88 -7.23
CA ALA A 366 8.52 13.23 -6.91
C ALA A 366 7.66 13.94 -5.86
N GLN A 367 8.23 14.87 -5.12
CA GLN A 367 7.55 15.62 -4.05
C GLN A 367 6.89 14.70 -3.01
N VAL A 368 7.69 13.81 -2.44
CA VAL A 368 7.31 12.91 -1.33
C VAL A 368 8.40 12.94 -0.25
N PHE A 369 8.06 12.58 0.98
CA PHE A 369 9.03 12.46 2.05
C PHE A 369 9.94 11.25 1.84
N SER A 370 11.24 11.48 1.99
CA SER A 370 12.23 10.41 1.94
C SER A 370 12.05 9.41 3.10
N PRO A 371 12.33 8.12 2.87
CA PRO A 371 12.43 7.16 3.96
C PRO A 371 13.70 7.33 4.81
N PHE A 372 14.64 8.17 4.39
CA PHE A 372 15.85 8.50 5.14
C PHE A 372 15.65 9.77 5.96
N ASN A 373 16.37 9.89 7.08
CA ASN A 373 16.37 11.07 7.96
C ASN A 373 17.28 12.20 7.43
N ASP A 374 17.34 12.35 6.11
CA ASP A 374 18.10 13.42 5.49
C ASP A 374 17.41 14.77 5.73
N GLU A 375 18.21 15.83 5.85
CA GLU A 375 17.70 17.20 5.97
C GLU A 375 16.92 17.56 4.68
N MET A 376 15.71 18.09 4.86
CA MET A 376 14.90 18.55 3.73
C MET A 376 15.59 19.74 3.04
N PRO A 377 15.70 19.74 1.71
CA PRO A 377 16.31 20.85 0.98
C PRO A 377 15.48 22.13 1.09
N GLU A 378 16.15 23.29 0.99
CA GLU A 378 15.45 24.58 0.90
C GLU A 378 14.67 24.69 -0.43
N GLY A 379 13.53 25.38 -0.39
CA GLY A 379 12.73 25.70 -1.57
C GLY A 379 11.67 24.68 -1.93
N LEU A 380 11.42 23.71 -1.08
CA LEU A 380 10.25 22.84 -1.20
C LEU A 380 8.96 23.64 -0.99
N ASP A 381 7.83 23.03 -1.37
CA ASP A 381 6.52 23.59 -1.07
C ASP A 381 6.32 23.75 0.46
N GLN A 382 5.68 24.85 0.87
CA GLN A 382 5.46 25.14 2.30
C GLN A 382 4.75 24.01 3.03
N LEU A 383 3.88 23.27 2.35
CA LEU A 383 3.16 22.14 2.92
C LEU A 383 4.11 21.05 3.47
N PHE A 384 5.29 20.83 2.86
CA PHE A 384 6.29 19.90 3.39
C PHE A 384 6.77 20.30 4.78
N TYR A 385 7.15 21.58 4.93
CA TYR A 385 7.68 22.09 6.21
C TYR A 385 6.60 22.12 7.29
N ASP A 386 5.35 22.42 6.92
CA ASP A 386 4.25 22.48 7.87
C ASP A 386 3.75 21.09 8.29
N LEU A 387 3.93 20.05 7.46
CA LEU A 387 3.61 18.66 7.78
C LEU A 387 4.71 17.98 8.61
N GLN A 388 5.97 18.41 8.46
CA GLN A 388 7.12 17.79 9.15
C GLN A 388 6.90 17.60 10.67
N PRO A 389 6.39 18.58 11.43
CA PRO A 389 6.16 18.42 12.87
C PRO A 389 5.18 17.30 13.23
N LEU A 390 4.32 16.88 12.31
CA LEU A 390 3.37 15.79 12.57
C LEU A 390 4.08 14.44 12.80
N PHE A 391 5.22 14.22 12.16
CA PHE A 391 5.92 12.94 12.20
C PHE A 391 7.34 13.00 12.79
N GLU A 392 7.91 14.19 13.02
CA GLU A 392 9.21 14.32 13.72
C GLU A 392 9.21 13.68 15.11
N ASN A 393 8.05 13.68 15.77
CA ASN A 393 7.87 13.10 17.10
C ASN A 393 7.24 11.70 17.05
N ALA A 394 7.02 11.14 15.87
CA ALA A 394 6.45 9.81 15.74
C ALA A 394 7.51 8.76 16.06
N THR A 395 7.32 8.04 17.17
CA THR A 395 8.24 7.02 17.66
C THR A 395 7.93 5.63 17.14
N ASP A 396 6.70 5.42 16.68
CA ASP A 396 6.21 4.10 16.29
C ASP A 396 5.54 4.17 14.91
N ALA A 397 5.81 3.17 14.06
CA ALA A 397 5.04 2.95 12.84
C ALA A 397 3.66 2.40 13.21
N TRP A 398 2.61 2.89 12.55
CA TRP A 398 1.30 2.30 12.69
C TRP A 398 1.19 1.03 11.85
N VAL A 399 0.73 -0.04 12.48
CA VAL A 399 0.46 -1.29 11.78
C VAL A 399 -0.87 -1.17 11.04
N SER A 400 -0.80 -1.07 9.72
CA SER A 400 -1.99 -1.17 8.86
C SER A 400 -2.61 -2.56 8.98
N TRP A 401 -3.87 -2.65 9.36
CA TRP A 401 -4.55 -3.93 9.55
C TRP A 401 -4.62 -4.74 8.26
N ASP A 402 -4.81 -4.06 7.14
CA ASP A 402 -4.82 -4.64 5.80
C ASP A 402 -3.49 -5.30 5.40
N ASP A 403 -2.37 -4.89 6.00
CA ASP A 403 -1.05 -5.50 5.75
C ASP A 403 -0.73 -6.68 6.68
N LYS A 404 -1.43 -6.81 7.81
CA LYS A 404 -1.11 -7.81 8.85
C LYS A 404 -2.10 -8.97 8.91
N LEU A 405 -3.34 -8.75 8.53
CA LEU A 405 -4.35 -9.80 8.49
C LEU A 405 -4.05 -10.80 7.37
N ASP A 406 -4.34 -12.07 7.60
CA ASP A 406 -4.35 -13.06 6.52
C ASP A 406 -5.42 -12.73 5.47
N SER A 407 -5.19 -13.15 4.23
CA SER A 407 -6.03 -12.75 3.09
C SER A 407 -7.52 -13.13 3.26
N ALA A 408 -7.84 -14.23 3.95
CA ALA A 408 -9.22 -14.67 4.13
C ALA A 408 -9.91 -13.83 5.20
N THR A 409 -9.25 -13.58 6.32
CA THR A 409 -9.75 -12.70 7.40
C THR A 409 -9.91 -11.26 6.88
N LEU A 410 -8.94 -10.75 6.15
CA LEU A 410 -9.00 -9.43 5.52
C LEU A 410 -10.22 -9.30 4.61
N THR A 411 -10.42 -10.25 3.68
CA THR A 411 -11.55 -10.23 2.76
C THR A 411 -12.89 -10.19 3.51
N ASN A 412 -13.03 -11.01 4.55
CA ASN A 412 -14.25 -11.06 5.33
C ASN A 412 -14.50 -9.76 6.12
N ILE A 413 -13.47 -9.19 6.75
CA ILE A 413 -13.58 -7.90 7.47
C ILE A 413 -13.94 -6.77 6.50
N VAL A 414 -13.36 -6.76 5.30
CA VAL A 414 -13.68 -5.76 4.26
C VAL A 414 -15.14 -5.84 3.84
N ASP A 415 -15.69 -7.03 3.66
CA ASP A 415 -17.09 -7.22 3.31
C ASP A 415 -18.02 -6.75 4.46
N GLU A 416 -17.69 -7.09 5.71
CA GLU A 416 -18.50 -6.69 6.87
C GLU A 416 -18.40 -5.19 7.17
N GLN A 417 -17.21 -4.56 7.10
CA GLN A 417 -17.09 -3.11 7.30
C GLN A 417 -17.95 -2.30 6.31
N GLN A 418 -18.14 -2.81 5.09
CA GLN A 418 -19.02 -2.17 4.11
C GLN A 418 -20.50 -2.30 4.50
N LYS A 419 -20.90 -3.42 5.10
CA LYS A 419 -22.26 -3.60 5.62
C LYS A 419 -22.49 -2.73 6.84
N LEU A 420 -21.52 -2.68 7.75
CA LEU A 420 -21.53 -1.83 8.94
C LEU A 420 -21.71 -0.35 8.55
N ALA A 421 -20.89 0.16 7.64
CA ALA A 421 -20.98 1.53 7.15
C ALA A 421 -22.30 1.85 6.41
N GLN A 422 -23.02 0.83 5.93
CA GLN A 422 -24.35 0.98 5.33
C GLN A 422 -25.49 0.86 6.35
N GLY A 423 -25.21 0.54 7.62
CA GLY A 423 -26.24 0.19 8.60
C GLY A 423 -27.01 -1.09 8.29
N LYS A 424 -26.42 -2.00 7.51
CA LYS A 424 -27.00 -3.33 7.21
C LYS A 424 -26.78 -4.34 8.32
N GLU A 425 -25.87 -4.03 9.21
CA GLU A 425 -25.59 -4.74 10.44
C GLU A 425 -25.28 -3.73 11.56
N THR A 426 -25.42 -4.14 12.81
CA THR A 426 -25.07 -3.34 13.97
C THR A 426 -23.59 -3.51 14.32
N PRO A 427 -22.99 -2.62 15.14
CA PRO A 427 -21.64 -2.82 15.64
C PRO A 427 -21.44 -4.17 16.31
N GLU A 428 -22.39 -4.64 17.11
CA GLU A 428 -22.31 -5.94 17.80
C GLU A 428 -22.35 -7.13 16.82
N GLU A 429 -23.11 -7.03 15.72
CA GLU A 429 -23.13 -8.05 14.67
C GLU A 429 -21.81 -8.10 13.93
N PHE A 430 -21.23 -6.95 13.58
CA PHE A 430 -19.89 -6.83 13.00
C PHE A 430 -18.82 -7.43 13.92
N GLU A 431 -18.80 -7.04 15.19
CA GLU A 431 -17.84 -7.53 16.20
C GLU A 431 -17.89 -9.06 16.30
N ALA A 432 -19.10 -9.63 16.42
CA ALA A 432 -19.28 -11.08 16.49
C ALA A 432 -18.83 -11.80 15.21
N ALA A 433 -19.05 -11.22 14.04
CA ALA A 433 -18.57 -11.76 12.77
C ALA A 433 -17.03 -11.71 12.68
N ALA A 434 -16.42 -10.56 13.03
CA ALA A 434 -14.97 -10.39 13.04
C ALA A 434 -14.29 -11.43 13.94
N ASP A 435 -14.83 -11.69 15.15
CA ASP A 435 -14.31 -12.68 16.08
C ASP A 435 -14.34 -14.12 15.51
N GLN A 436 -15.32 -14.44 14.67
CA GLN A 436 -15.38 -15.74 14.01
C GLN A 436 -14.37 -15.88 12.86
N PHE A 437 -14.05 -14.80 12.15
CA PHE A 437 -13.17 -14.88 10.99
C PHE A 437 -11.74 -15.29 11.38
N ILE A 438 -11.18 -14.68 12.41
CA ILE A 438 -9.84 -15.03 12.85
C ILE A 438 -9.74 -16.47 13.36
N ILE A 439 -10.79 -16.97 14.05
CA ILE A 439 -10.86 -18.35 14.54
C ILE A 439 -10.94 -19.36 13.38
N ASN A 440 -11.71 -19.02 12.34
CA ASN A 440 -11.96 -19.93 11.22
C ASN A 440 -10.78 -19.97 10.23
N ASN A 441 -10.06 -18.89 10.08
CA ASN A 441 -9.03 -18.73 9.05
C ASN A 441 -7.60 -19.01 9.56
N SER A 442 -7.39 -19.10 10.86
CA SER A 442 -6.07 -19.37 11.48
C SER A 442 -5.68 -20.85 11.51
N LYS A 443 -6.17 -21.67 10.58
CA LYS A 443 -5.87 -23.13 10.54
C LYS A 443 -4.92 -23.49 9.42
#